data_f7124974277aa170257c0d03b9759a1b
#
_entry.id   f7124974277aa170257c0d03b9759a1b
#
_cell.length_a   1.000
_cell.length_b   1.000
_cell.length_c   1.000
_cell.angle_alpha   90.00
_cell.angle_beta   90.00
_cell.angle_gamma   90.00
#
_symmetry.space_group_name_H-M   'P 1'
#
loop_
_entity.id
_entity.type
_entity.pdbx_description
1 polymer ?
#
loop_
_entity_poly.entity_id
_entity_poly.type
_entity_poly.pdbx_seq_one_letter_code
_entity_poly.pdbx_strand_id
1 'polypeptide(L)'
;KKLFNARPELRPSFHTVHKVLMNVLYLFFPDFTDKAVDVVVDRSDAIAFFDYESMHVALYHMIDNAAKYTKPNSKLYINIVAGSPSLTLIFRMCSTKIQPGEREKIFDEGFSGEIPISAGKSGSGIGMSLVKRIIESNNGGITLRTHDETEEHHFGIEYQINEFVVRLPAIKPLADPRQALANG
;
A
#
# COMPACT_ATOMS: atom_id res chain seq x y z
N LYS A 1 -4.28 27.28 -18.89
CA LYS A 1 -4.48 25.80 -18.96
C LYS A 1 -3.17 24.97 -19.02
N LYS A 2 -2.03 25.48 -18.51
CA LYS A 2 -0.73 24.77 -18.56
C LYS A 2 -0.06 24.58 -17.18
N LEU A 3 -0.76 24.79 -16.06
CA LEU A 3 -0.16 24.83 -14.72
C LEU A 3 -0.29 23.52 -13.90
N PHE A 4 -0.90 22.45 -14.45
CA PHE A 4 -1.16 21.21 -13.69
C PHE A 4 -0.35 19.98 -14.14
N ASN A 5 0.66 20.13 -15.01
CA ASN A 5 1.48 19.00 -15.50
C ASN A 5 2.92 18.98 -14.96
N ALA A 6 3.27 19.81 -13.98
CA ALA A 6 4.54 19.64 -13.30
C ALA A 6 4.41 18.41 -12.36
N ARG A 7 4.97 17.27 -12.75
CA ARG A 7 5.23 16.18 -11.81
C ARG A 7 6.12 16.77 -10.71
N PRO A 8 5.72 16.69 -9.43
CA PRO A 8 6.60 17.14 -8.37
C PRO A 8 7.94 16.41 -8.50
N GLU A 9 9.02 17.17 -8.47
CA GLU A 9 10.37 16.63 -8.55
C GLU A 9 10.61 15.81 -7.27
N LEU A 10 10.75 14.47 -7.43
CA LEU A 10 11.02 13.59 -6.30
C LEU A 10 12.43 13.86 -5.77
N ARG A 11 12.57 13.87 -4.44
CA ARG A 11 13.84 14.03 -3.72
C ARG A 11 14.14 12.80 -2.88
N PRO A 12 14.47 11.66 -3.52
CA PRO A 12 14.67 10.42 -2.79
C PRO A 12 15.95 10.43 -1.95
N SER A 13 15.85 9.90 -0.76
CA SER A 13 16.95 9.67 0.17
C SER A 13 16.70 8.40 0.99
N PHE A 14 17.67 7.98 1.81
CA PHE A 14 17.49 6.83 2.68
C PHE A 14 16.66 7.17 3.90
N HIS A 15 15.62 6.39 4.14
CA HIS A 15 14.73 6.53 5.30
C HIS A 15 14.50 5.19 5.99
N THR A 16 14.39 5.22 7.31
CA THR A 16 13.94 4.07 8.10
C THR A 16 12.47 3.82 7.83
N VAL A 17 12.14 2.71 7.16
CA VAL A 17 10.77 2.40 6.72
C VAL A 17 9.79 2.34 7.89
N HIS A 18 10.20 1.71 9.00
CA HIS A 18 9.37 1.61 10.20
C HIS A 18 8.95 2.99 10.73
N LYS A 19 9.86 3.99 10.76
CA LYS A 19 9.52 5.33 11.25
C LYS A 19 8.47 6.02 10.39
N VAL A 20 8.61 5.97 9.06
CA VAL A 20 7.66 6.57 8.14
C VAL A 20 6.29 5.89 8.24
N LEU A 21 6.29 4.55 8.30
CA LEU A 21 5.09 3.75 8.50
C LEU A 21 4.35 4.14 9.79
N MET A 22 5.05 4.20 10.92
CA MET A 22 4.43 4.53 12.22
C MET A 22 3.86 5.94 12.24
N ASN A 23 4.51 6.93 11.61
CA ASN A 23 3.98 8.30 11.52
C ASN A 23 2.61 8.34 10.85
N VAL A 24 2.38 7.51 9.84
CA VAL A 24 1.07 7.41 9.17
C VAL A 24 0.10 6.58 9.99
N LEU A 25 0.54 5.43 10.50
CA LEU A 25 -0.31 4.48 11.22
C LEU A 25 -0.99 5.10 12.45
N TYR A 26 -0.31 6.01 13.17
CA TYR A 26 -0.88 6.72 14.31
C TYR A 26 -2.16 7.47 13.98
N LEU A 27 -2.34 7.94 12.75
CA LEU A 27 -3.54 8.66 12.31
C LEU A 27 -4.79 7.75 12.28
N PHE A 28 -4.59 6.44 12.12
CA PHE A 28 -5.63 5.44 11.94
C PHE A 28 -5.89 4.56 13.16
N PHE A 29 -5.20 4.78 14.29
CA PHE A 29 -5.46 4.01 15.51
C PHE A 29 -6.91 4.05 15.98
N PRO A 30 -7.63 5.19 15.96
CA PRO A 30 -9.05 5.21 16.29
C PRO A 30 -9.86 4.25 15.41
N ASP A 31 -9.65 4.26 14.08
CA ASP A 31 -10.40 3.43 13.13
C ASP A 31 -10.19 1.93 13.39
N PHE A 32 -8.95 1.52 13.68
CA PHE A 32 -8.64 0.13 14.03
C PHE A 32 -9.21 -0.26 15.39
N THR A 33 -9.14 0.63 16.39
CA THR A 33 -9.69 0.40 17.72
C THR A 33 -11.21 0.22 17.68
N ASP A 34 -11.92 1.07 16.96
CA ASP A 34 -13.38 1.02 16.81
C ASP A 34 -13.87 -0.28 16.18
N LYS A 35 -13.02 -0.88 15.32
CA LYS A 35 -13.27 -2.19 14.68
C LYS A 35 -12.71 -3.38 15.46
N ALA A 36 -12.08 -3.14 16.61
CA ALA A 36 -11.33 -4.16 17.36
C ALA A 36 -10.32 -4.92 16.48
N VAL A 37 -9.58 -4.19 15.63
CA VAL A 37 -8.50 -4.74 14.81
C VAL A 37 -7.17 -4.52 15.50
N ASP A 38 -6.49 -5.62 15.84
CA ASP A 38 -5.14 -5.58 16.37
C ASP A 38 -4.13 -5.32 15.25
N VAL A 39 -3.36 -4.25 15.35
CA VAL A 39 -2.30 -3.94 14.39
C VAL A 39 -0.95 -4.38 14.94
N VAL A 40 -0.31 -5.32 14.24
CA VAL A 40 0.99 -5.90 14.62
C VAL A 40 2.02 -5.47 13.59
N VAL A 41 3.01 -4.69 14.03
CA VAL A 41 4.07 -4.15 13.15
C VAL A 41 5.42 -4.69 13.57
N ASP A 42 6.21 -5.17 12.61
CA ASP A 42 7.59 -5.57 12.87
C ASP A 42 8.43 -4.35 13.28
N ARG A 43 9.22 -4.50 14.34
CA ARG A 43 10.28 -3.54 14.66
C ARG A 43 11.43 -3.75 13.69
N SER A 44 11.86 -2.67 13.04
CA SER A 44 12.95 -2.77 12.07
C SER A 44 13.68 -1.43 11.94
N ASP A 45 15.01 -1.50 11.89
CA ASP A 45 15.87 -0.37 11.52
C ASP A 45 16.21 -0.37 10.02
N ALA A 46 15.58 -1.25 9.25
CA ALA A 46 15.83 -1.36 7.82
C ALA A 46 15.49 -0.05 7.10
N ILE A 47 16.39 0.33 6.19
CA ILE A 47 16.27 1.54 5.40
C ILE A 47 15.96 1.20 3.94
N ALA A 48 15.24 2.13 3.28
CA ALA A 48 14.99 2.07 1.84
C ALA A 48 15.18 3.47 1.24
N PHE A 49 15.43 3.51 -0.07
CA PHE A 49 15.70 4.74 -0.82
C PHE A 49 14.45 5.19 -1.56
N PHE A 50 13.82 6.27 -1.09
CA PHE A 50 12.60 6.83 -1.66
C PHE A 50 12.41 8.30 -1.29
N ASP A 51 11.48 8.97 -1.96
CA ASP A 51 11.02 10.30 -1.60
C ASP A 51 10.04 10.24 -0.41
N TYR A 52 10.34 10.94 0.66
CA TYR A 52 9.59 10.90 1.93
C TYR A 52 8.14 11.31 1.76
N GLU A 53 7.89 12.44 1.10
CA GLU A 53 6.55 13.03 0.99
C GLU A 53 5.62 12.13 0.16
N SER A 54 6.10 11.66 -0.98
CA SER A 54 5.29 10.79 -1.83
C SER A 54 5.03 9.44 -1.15
N MET A 55 6.02 8.85 -0.48
CA MET A 55 5.84 7.60 0.24
C MET A 55 4.88 7.73 1.41
N HIS A 56 4.89 8.87 2.12
CA HIS A 56 3.91 9.16 3.17
C HIS A 56 2.48 9.12 2.62
N VAL A 57 2.25 9.69 1.42
CA VAL A 57 0.94 9.63 0.74
C VAL A 57 0.57 8.20 0.35
N ALA A 58 1.51 7.42 -0.19
CA ALA A 58 1.25 6.03 -0.55
C ALA A 58 0.86 5.19 0.67
N LEU A 59 1.61 5.30 1.76
CA LEU A 59 1.32 4.59 3.02
C LEU A 59 -0.02 5.03 3.63
N TYR A 60 -0.36 6.32 3.55
CA TYR A 60 -1.66 6.83 3.99
C TYR A 60 -2.80 6.08 3.28
N HIS A 61 -2.78 6.00 1.95
CA HIS A 61 -3.83 5.31 1.20
C HIS A 61 -3.86 3.80 1.44
N MET A 62 -2.69 3.17 1.64
CA MET A 62 -2.63 1.76 1.99
C MET A 62 -3.26 1.47 3.36
N ILE A 63 -2.95 2.29 4.36
CA ILE A 63 -3.47 2.12 5.72
C ILE A 63 -4.95 2.50 5.78
N ASP A 64 -5.40 3.55 5.06
CA ASP A 64 -6.82 3.90 4.91
C ASP A 64 -7.63 2.73 4.33
N ASN A 65 -7.12 2.08 3.28
CA ASN A 65 -7.73 0.88 2.72
C ASN A 65 -7.76 -0.28 3.74
N ALA A 66 -6.67 -0.49 4.48
CA ALA A 66 -6.64 -1.50 5.54
C ALA A 66 -7.68 -1.20 6.62
N ALA A 67 -7.78 0.06 7.08
CA ALA A 67 -8.78 0.46 8.07
C ALA A 67 -10.22 0.26 7.56
N LYS A 68 -10.48 0.52 6.28
CA LYS A 68 -11.82 0.36 5.68
C LYS A 68 -12.21 -1.11 5.51
N TYR A 69 -11.33 -1.93 4.97
CA TYR A 69 -11.69 -3.25 4.43
C TYR A 69 -11.31 -4.42 5.33
N THR A 70 -10.45 -4.25 6.33
CA THR A 70 -10.13 -5.31 7.30
C THR A 70 -11.38 -5.70 8.08
N LYS A 71 -11.56 -7.00 8.26
CA LYS A 71 -12.65 -7.60 9.04
C LYS A 71 -12.57 -7.14 10.49
N PRO A 72 -13.69 -6.74 11.11
CA PRO A 72 -13.73 -6.47 12.55
C PRO A 72 -13.29 -7.70 13.38
N ASN A 73 -12.75 -7.44 14.57
CA ASN A 73 -12.24 -8.47 15.49
C ASN A 73 -11.18 -9.38 14.85
N SER A 74 -10.27 -8.80 14.07
CA SER A 74 -9.19 -9.53 13.39
C SER A 74 -7.85 -8.84 13.59
N LYS A 75 -6.84 -9.23 12.79
CA LYS A 75 -5.49 -8.66 12.87
C LYS A 75 -5.02 -8.14 11.52
N LEU A 76 -4.32 -7.02 11.57
CA LEU A 76 -3.47 -6.52 10.48
C LEU A 76 -2.01 -6.75 10.85
N TYR A 77 -1.29 -7.54 10.08
CA TYR A 77 0.15 -7.73 10.22
C TYR A 77 0.88 -6.86 9.19
N ILE A 78 1.87 -6.10 9.64
CA ILE A 78 2.76 -5.33 8.76
C ILE A 78 4.19 -5.80 9.00
N ASN A 79 4.70 -6.62 8.06
CA ASN A 79 6.02 -7.20 8.14
C ASN A 79 7.01 -6.41 7.30
N ILE A 80 8.21 -6.20 7.85
CA ILE A 80 9.32 -5.50 7.19
C ILE A 80 10.47 -6.48 7.01
N VAL A 81 10.64 -6.95 5.77
CA VAL A 81 11.70 -7.91 5.42
C VAL A 81 12.84 -7.16 4.77
N ALA A 82 13.93 -6.99 5.53
CA ALA A 82 15.16 -6.40 5.02
C ALA A 82 15.78 -7.30 3.95
N GLY A 83 16.31 -6.70 2.89
CA GLY A 83 16.95 -7.41 1.80
C GLY A 83 17.80 -6.48 0.93
N SER A 84 18.61 -7.05 0.05
CA SER A 84 19.38 -6.32 -0.94
C SER A 84 19.22 -7.05 -2.28
N PRO A 85 18.92 -6.34 -3.35
CA PRO A 85 18.88 -4.88 -3.52
C PRO A 85 17.56 -4.21 -3.08
N SER A 86 16.59 -4.95 -2.55
CA SER A 86 15.29 -4.40 -2.16
C SER A 86 14.82 -4.87 -0.79
N LEU A 87 14.15 -3.98 -0.08
CA LEU A 87 13.35 -4.25 1.11
C LEU A 87 11.91 -4.59 0.71
N THR A 88 11.28 -5.51 1.43
CA THR A 88 9.87 -5.87 1.21
C THR A 88 9.03 -5.50 2.42
N LEU A 89 7.93 -4.79 2.19
CA LEU A 89 6.91 -4.44 3.17
C LEU A 89 5.63 -5.21 2.83
N ILE A 90 5.09 -5.98 3.78
CA ILE A 90 3.93 -6.85 3.55
C ILE A 90 2.81 -6.45 4.50
N PHE A 91 1.68 -6.04 3.94
CA PHE A 91 0.42 -5.81 4.67
C PHE A 91 -0.46 -7.05 4.51
N ARG A 92 -0.57 -7.85 5.57
CA ARG A 92 -1.38 -9.08 5.59
C ARG A 92 -2.58 -8.90 6.50
N MET A 93 -3.78 -9.11 5.97
CA MET A 93 -5.03 -8.91 6.70
C MET A 93 -6.14 -9.83 6.20
N CYS A 94 -7.05 -10.21 7.08
CA CYS A 94 -8.36 -10.70 6.66
C CYS A 94 -9.20 -9.49 6.25
N SER A 95 -9.49 -9.35 4.98
CA SER A 95 -10.23 -8.20 4.43
C SER A 95 -11.26 -8.66 3.41
N THR A 96 -12.13 -7.75 2.98
CA THR A 96 -13.16 -8.08 1.98
C THR A 96 -12.54 -8.82 0.81
N LYS A 97 -13.22 -9.89 0.37
CA LYS A 97 -12.77 -10.74 -0.73
C LYS A 97 -12.60 -9.93 -2.00
N ILE A 98 -11.51 -10.19 -2.70
CA ILE A 98 -11.21 -9.65 -4.02
C ILE A 98 -11.51 -10.74 -5.03
N GLN A 99 -12.52 -10.55 -5.87
CA GLN A 99 -12.92 -11.55 -6.84
C GLN A 99 -11.77 -11.85 -7.82
N PRO A 100 -11.65 -13.09 -8.33
CA PRO A 100 -10.56 -13.46 -9.25
C PRO A 100 -10.42 -12.50 -10.44
N GLY A 101 -11.54 -12.05 -11.02
CA GLY A 101 -11.55 -11.10 -12.15
C GLY A 101 -11.21 -9.65 -11.78
N GLU A 102 -11.08 -9.33 -10.50
CA GLU A 102 -10.77 -7.99 -9.99
C GLU A 102 -9.29 -7.80 -9.63
N ARG A 103 -8.54 -8.89 -9.44
CA ARG A 103 -7.18 -8.88 -8.89
C ARG A 103 -6.19 -8.03 -9.70
N GLU A 104 -6.32 -8.04 -11.01
CA GLU A 104 -5.48 -7.22 -11.88
C GLU A 104 -5.94 -5.77 -11.90
N LYS A 105 -7.24 -5.54 -11.69
CA LYS A 105 -7.88 -4.22 -11.78
C LYS A 105 -7.79 -3.40 -10.49
N ILE A 106 -7.41 -4.01 -9.36
CA ILE A 106 -7.42 -3.32 -8.06
C ILE A 106 -6.53 -2.07 -8.03
N PHE A 107 -5.56 -2.00 -8.95
CA PHE A 107 -4.67 -0.85 -9.13
C PHE A 107 -5.07 0.07 -10.28
N ASP A 108 -6.21 -0.17 -10.93
CA ASP A 108 -6.71 0.69 -12.00
C ASP A 108 -7.43 1.91 -11.40
N GLU A 109 -7.31 3.05 -12.07
CA GLU A 109 -7.96 4.29 -11.64
C GLU A 109 -9.48 4.17 -11.77
N GLY A 110 -10.18 4.57 -10.70
CA GLY A 110 -11.64 4.50 -10.64
C GLY A 110 -12.19 3.12 -10.30
N PHE A 111 -11.34 2.11 -10.12
CA PHE A 111 -11.81 0.77 -9.75
C PHE A 111 -12.20 0.70 -8.28
N SER A 112 -13.35 0.08 -8.01
CA SER A 112 -13.82 -0.30 -6.69
C SER A 112 -14.41 -1.71 -6.78
N GLY A 113 -14.03 -2.60 -5.86
CA GLY A 113 -14.46 -4.00 -5.90
C GLY A 113 -15.97 -4.18 -5.71
N GLU A 114 -16.51 -5.27 -6.23
CA GLU A 114 -17.94 -5.59 -6.17
C GLU A 114 -18.45 -5.75 -4.72
N ILE A 115 -17.72 -6.50 -3.88
CA ILE A 115 -18.10 -6.73 -2.48
C ILE A 115 -18.04 -5.45 -1.65
N PRO A 116 -16.99 -4.62 -1.70
CA PRO A 116 -17.00 -3.31 -1.06
C PRO A 116 -18.15 -2.41 -1.50
N ILE A 117 -18.52 -2.40 -2.79
CA ILE A 117 -19.64 -1.62 -3.31
C ILE A 117 -20.95 -2.11 -2.70
N SER A 118 -21.23 -3.42 -2.76
CA SER A 118 -22.45 -4.02 -2.23
C SER A 118 -22.58 -3.88 -0.71
N ALA A 119 -21.45 -3.83 -0.01
CA ALA A 119 -21.40 -3.59 1.44
C ALA A 119 -21.47 -2.09 1.83
N GLY A 120 -21.63 -1.17 0.87
CA GLY A 120 -21.67 0.27 1.11
C GLY A 120 -20.31 0.87 1.56
N LYS A 121 -19.20 0.17 1.29
CA LYS A 121 -17.83 0.57 1.67
C LYS A 121 -16.99 1.06 0.49
N SER A 122 -17.62 1.31 -0.66
CA SER A 122 -16.88 1.78 -1.84
C SER A 122 -16.21 3.12 -1.61
N GLY A 123 -14.98 3.25 -2.08
CA GLY A 123 -14.23 4.50 -2.13
C GLY A 123 -14.27 5.15 -3.52
N SER A 124 -13.48 6.21 -3.71
CA SER A 124 -13.36 6.90 -5.01
C SER A 124 -12.62 6.07 -6.10
N GLY A 125 -12.05 4.92 -5.74
CA GLY A 125 -11.23 4.10 -6.64
C GLY A 125 -9.86 4.71 -7.00
N ILE A 126 -9.47 5.82 -6.37
CA ILE A 126 -8.22 6.54 -6.68
C ILE A 126 -7.04 6.03 -5.84
N GLY A 127 -7.32 5.54 -4.62
CA GLY A 127 -6.29 5.25 -3.62
C GLY A 127 -5.22 4.27 -4.10
N MET A 128 -5.59 3.07 -4.55
CA MET A 128 -4.61 2.03 -4.91
C MET A 128 -3.90 2.29 -6.24
N SER A 129 -4.54 2.96 -7.20
CA SER A 129 -3.88 3.40 -8.44
C SER A 129 -2.81 4.46 -8.15
N LEU A 130 -3.11 5.40 -7.25
CA LEU A 130 -2.15 6.40 -6.78
C LEU A 130 -0.98 5.76 -6.04
N VAL A 131 -1.26 4.80 -5.13
CA VAL A 131 -0.23 4.01 -4.43
C VAL A 131 0.72 3.37 -5.42
N LYS A 132 0.20 2.64 -6.41
CA LYS A 132 1.03 1.99 -7.43
C LYS A 132 1.92 3.00 -8.16
N ARG A 133 1.36 4.10 -8.64
CA ARG A 133 2.13 5.15 -9.34
C ARG A 133 3.25 5.74 -8.47
N ILE A 134 2.98 6.02 -7.20
CA ILE A 134 3.98 6.56 -6.27
C ILE A 134 5.10 5.55 -6.05
N ILE A 135 4.77 4.29 -5.77
CA ILE A 135 5.77 3.25 -5.53
C ILE A 135 6.64 3.03 -6.76
N GLU A 136 6.05 2.95 -7.96
CA GLU A 136 6.77 2.82 -9.23
C GLU A 136 7.67 4.04 -9.52
N SER A 137 7.19 5.26 -9.20
CA SER A 137 8.01 6.48 -9.34
C SER A 137 9.21 6.52 -8.38
N ASN A 138 9.15 5.77 -7.28
CA ASN A 138 10.25 5.54 -6.35
C ASN A 138 11.09 4.28 -6.69
N ASN A 139 11.01 3.78 -7.92
CA ASN A 139 11.70 2.56 -8.38
C ASN A 139 11.33 1.31 -7.57
N GLY A 140 10.16 1.28 -6.98
CA GLY A 140 9.58 0.16 -6.28
C GLY A 140 8.55 -0.60 -7.11
N GLY A 141 7.89 -1.54 -6.47
CA GLY A 141 6.77 -2.29 -7.05
C GLY A 141 5.78 -2.69 -5.97
N ILE A 142 4.51 -2.85 -6.37
CA ILE A 142 3.45 -3.37 -5.51
C ILE A 142 2.73 -4.51 -6.20
N THR A 143 2.41 -5.56 -5.43
CA THR A 143 1.63 -6.70 -5.89
C THR A 143 0.60 -7.11 -4.85
N LEU A 144 -0.46 -7.77 -5.30
CA LEU A 144 -1.49 -8.39 -4.46
C LEU A 144 -1.31 -9.91 -4.51
N ARG A 145 -1.40 -10.54 -3.33
CA ARG A 145 -1.57 -11.99 -3.17
C ARG A 145 -2.86 -12.24 -2.42
N THR A 146 -3.68 -13.15 -2.93
CA THR A 146 -4.94 -13.57 -2.31
C THR A 146 -4.84 -15.03 -1.86
N HIS A 147 -5.47 -15.36 -0.76
CA HIS A 147 -5.48 -16.70 -0.17
C HIS A 147 -6.92 -17.21 -0.16
N ASP A 148 -7.37 -17.74 -1.29
CA ASP A 148 -8.77 -18.14 -1.52
C ASP A 148 -9.22 -19.28 -0.57
N GLU A 149 -8.27 -20.11 -0.12
CA GLU A 149 -8.51 -21.16 0.88
C GLU A 149 -8.92 -20.63 2.27
N THR A 150 -8.76 -19.32 2.50
CA THR A 150 -9.12 -18.66 3.77
C THR A 150 -10.46 -17.95 3.73
N GLU A 151 -11.26 -18.19 2.69
CA GLU A 151 -12.55 -17.53 2.53
C GLU A 151 -13.50 -17.81 3.70
N GLU A 152 -14.12 -16.75 4.22
CA GLU A 152 -15.10 -16.80 5.29
C GLU A 152 -16.22 -15.78 5.11
N HIS A 153 -17.38 -16.04 5.70
CA HIS A 153 -18.53 -15.16 5.66
C HIS A 153 -18.81 -14.54 7.03
N HIS A 154 -19.05 -13.23 7.06
CA HIS A 154 -19.40 -12.54 8.29
C HIS A 154 -20.41 -11.41 7.98
N PHE A 155 -21.61 -11.51 8.57
CA PHE A 155 -22.72 -10.58 8.32
C PHE A 155 -23.03 -10.32 6.83
N GLY A 156 -23.01 -11.38 6.01
CA GLY A 156 -23.30 -11.29 4.58
C GLY A 156 -22.18 -10.74 3.72
N ILE A 157 -21.01 -10.47 4.31
CA ILE A 157 -19.81 -10.02 3.59
C ILE A 157 -18.82 -11.17 3.50
N GLU A 158 -18.28 -11.39 2.31
CA GLU A 158 -17.20 -12.36 2.09
C GLU A 158 -15.86 -11.73 2.42
N TYR A 159 -15.05 -12.44 3.21
CA TYR A 159 -13.69 -12.06 3.60
C TYR A 159 -12.71 -13.16 3.23
N GLN A 160 -11.47 -12.77 3.01
CA GLN A 160 -10.34 -13.68 2.80
C GLN A 160 -9.05 -13.02 3.27
N ILE A 161 -7.97 -13.79 3.43
CA ILE A 161 -6.66 -13.21 3.67
C ILE A 161 -6.11 -12.63 2.37
N ASN A 162 -5.76 -11.36 2.42
CA ASN A 162 -5.10 -10.63 1.34
C ASN A 162 -3.76 -10.08 1.82
N GLU A 163 -2.77 -10.09 0.95
CA GLU A 163 -1.45 -9.50 1.18
C GLU A 163 -1.13 -8.48 0.09
N PHE A 164 -0.88 -7.24 0.49
CA PHE A 164 -0.26 -6.24 -0.37
C PHE A 164 1.23 -6.23 -0.10
N VAL A 165 2.01 -6.54 -1.13
CA VAL A 165 3.46 -6.70 -1.05
C VAL A 165 4.13 -5.55 -1.79
N VAL A 166 4.77 -4.66 -1.05
CA VAL A 166 5.52 -3.51 -1.57
C VAL A 166 7.01 -3.83 -1.53
N ARG A 167 7.70 -3.62 -2.65
CA ARG A 167 9.16 -3.68 -2.73
C ARG A 167 9.71 -2.28 -2.94
N LEU A 168 10.69 -1.90 -2.14
CA LEU A 168 11.37 -0.60 -2.22
C LEU A 168 12.87 -0.82 -2.40
N PRO A 169 13.59 0.04 -3.15
CA PRO A 169 15.04 -0.06 -3.25
C PRO A 169 15.71 0.06 -1.88
N ALA A 170 16.56 -0.90 -1.52
CA ALA A 170 17.42 -0.84 -0.34
C ALA A 170 18.82 -0.27 -0.66
N ILE A 171 19.08 -0.05 -1.94
CA ILE A 171 20.29 0.62 -2.46
C ILE A 171 19.86 1.76 -3.38
N LYS A 172 20.72 2.75 -3.57
CA LYS A 172 20.46 3.83 -4.51
C LYS A 172 20.38 3.26 -5.94
N PRO A 173 19.25 3.40 -6.65
CA PRO A 173 19.15 2.95 -8.04
C PRO A 173 20.19 3.64 -8.92
N LEU A 174 20.73 2.92 -9.89
CA LEU A 174 21.55 3.53 -10.91
C LEU A 174 20.71 4.53 -11.71
N ALA A 175 21.29 5.69 -12.01
CA ALA A 175 20.62 6.67 -12.87
C ALA A 175 20.28 6.04 -14.22
N ASP A 176 19.04 6.19 -14.68
CA ASP A 176 18.64 5.72 -16.01
C ASP A 176 19.47 6.52 -17.06
N PRO A 177 20.26 5.85 -17.91
CA PRO A 177 21.05 6.51 -18.94
C PRO A 177 20.20 7.40 -19.87
N ARG A 178 18.89 7.13 -19.99
CA ARG A 178 17.96 7.93 -20.80
C ARG A 178 17.62 9.30 -20.18
N GLN A 179 17.75 9.45 -18.87
CA GLN A 179 17.54 10.75 -18.19
C GLN A 179 18.76 11.67 -18.32
N ALA A 180 19.95 11.12 -18.53
CA ALA A 180 21.16 11.91 -18.76
C ALA A 180 21.16 12.64 -20.11
N LEU A 181 20.43 12.13 -21.11
CA LEU A 181 20.32 12.70 -22.45
C LEU A 181 19.23 13.78 -22.60
N ALA A 182 18.34 13.93 -21.61
CA ALA A 182 17.26 14.92 -21.65
C ALA A 182 17.63 16.27 -21.03
N ASN A 183 18.78 16.36 -20.35
CA ASN A 183 19.27 17.55 -19.65
C ASN A 183 20.58 18.12 -20.25
N GLY A 184 20.93 17.73 -21.49
CA GLY A 184 22.07 18.25 -22.24
C GLY A 184 21.65 19.15 -23.39
#